data_332e924bb00e5bc2c64d2c6e587f2860
#
_entry.id   332e924bb00e5bc2c64d2c6e587f2860
#
_cell.length_a   1.000
_cell.length_b   1.000
_cell.length_c   1.000
_cell.angle_alpha   90.00
_cell.angle_beta   90.00
_cell.angle_gamma   90.00
#
_symmetry.space_group_name_H-M   'P 1'
#
loop_
_entity.id
_entity.type
_entity.pdbx_description
1 polymer ?
#
loop_
_entity_poly.entity_id
_entity_poly.type
_entity_poly.pdbx_seq_one_letter_code
_entity_poly.pdbx_strand_id
1 'polypeptide(L)'
;MTAPTCLADGFSTITNYDATLTYVFNPTGPTVDATGLISGMTLNTLYEVTASNTTCTSVASAQFNNLVMLVTPVVPTVSVTPPTCAANWFATITNYDPAITYVFTPAGPTVDASGIVS
;
A
#
# COMPACT_ATOMS: atom_id res chain seq x y z
N MET A 1 10.79 3.72 8.32
CA MET A 1 9.41 3.48 7.84
C MET A 1 9.41 2.33 6.84
N THR A 2 8.54 1.38 7.03
CA THR A 2 8.38 0.25 6.10
C THR A 2 7.15 0.49 5.24
N ALA A 3 7.31 0.38 3.91
CA ALA A 3 6.22 0.59 2.97
C ALA A 3 5.11 -0.46 3.13
N PRO A 4 3.86 -0.12 2.83
CA PRO A 4 2.76 -1.07 2.85
C PRO A 4 2.88 -2.07 1.70
N THR A 5 2.21 -3.21 1.86
CA THR A 5 2.09 -4.25 0.84
C THR A 5 0.61 -4.55 0.59
N CYS A 6 0.30 -5.49 -0.31
CA CYS A 6 -1.07 -5.96 -0.49
C CYS A 6 -1.56 -6.86 0.66
N LEU A 7 -0.70 -7.15 1.64
CA LEU A 7 -0.99 -8.03 2.78
C LEU A 7 -0.93 -7.32 4.12
N ALA A 8 -0.30 -6.14 4.20
CA ALA A 8 -0.11 -5.42 5.45
C ALA A 8 0.04 -3.91 5.24
N ASP A 9 -0.39 -3.14 6.22
CA ASP A 9 -0.14 -1.70 6.29
C ASP A 9 1.36 -1.42 6.49
N GLY A 10 1.78 -0.20 6.15
CA GLY A 10 3.13 0.26 6.48
C GLY A 10 3.31 0.42 7.98
N PHE A 11 4.54 0.36 8.44
CA PHE A 11 4.88 0.59 9.84
C PHE A 11 6.16 1.40 10.00
N SER A 12 6.37 1.96 11.18
CA SER A 12 7.52 2.79 11.49
C SER A 12 8.26 2.27 12.73
N THR A 13 9.58 2.41 12.72
CA THR A 13 10.46 1.96 13.80
C THR A 13 11.49 3.05 14.11
N ILE A 14 11.78 3.26 15.38
CA ILE A 14 12.91 4.09 15.81
C ILE A 14 14.18 3.24 15.71
N THR A 15 15.02 3.54 14.72
CA THR A 15 16.20 2.72 14.40
C THR A 15 17.31 2.85 15.45
N ASN A 16 17.39 3.98 16.14
CA ASN A 16 18.33 4.25 17.22
C ASN A 16 17.64 4.29 18.59
N TYR A 17 16.66 3.42 18.81
CA TYR A 17 15.92 3.33 20.05
C TYR A 17 16.85 3.12 21.26
N ASP A 18 16.59 3.88 22.33
CA ASP A 18 17.28 3.78 23.61
C ASP A 18 16.24 3.72 24.74
N ALA A 19 16.24 2.61 25.49
CA ALA A 19 15.27 2.37 26.57
C ALA A 19 15.42 3.35 27.75
N THR A 20 16.51 4.11 27.82
CA THR A 20 16.74 5.13 28.87
C THR A 20 16.08 6.46 28.56
N LEU A 21 15.59 6.65 27.32
CA LEU A 21 14.94 7.87 26.87
C LEU A 21 13.42 7.73 26.87
N THR A 22 12.73 8.85 27.05
CA THR A 22 11.29 8.97 26.87
C THR A 22 11.00 9.55 25.49
N TYR A 23 10.10 8.93 24.75
CA TYR A 23 9.71 9.34 23.41
C TYR A 23 8.31 9.97 23.44
N VAL A 24 8.17 11.14 22.84
CA VAL A 24 6.91 11.87 22.73
C VAL A 24 6.59 12.12 21.29
N PHE A 25 5.37 11.76 20.88
CA PHE A 25 4.87 11.90 19.52
C PHE A 25 3.97 13.12 19.39
N ASN A 26 4.05 13.77 18.25
CA ASN A 26 3.17 14.87 17.86
C ASN A 26 2.63 14.60 16.44
N PRO A 27 1.30 14.46 16.26
CA PRO A 27 0.24 14.43 17.29
C PRO A 27 0.41 13.29 18.31
N THR A 28 -0.18 13.44 19.49
CA THR A 28 -0.14 12.42 20.54
C THR A 28 -0.99 11.20 20.17
N GLY A 29 -0.67 10.06 20.75
CA GLY A 29 -1.40 8.80 20.55
C GLY A 29 -0.48 7.60 20.36
N PRO A 30 0.54 7.67 19.47
CA PRO A 30 1.46 6.56 19.28
C PRO A 30 2.28 6.25 20.53
N THR A 31 2.70 4.98 20.61
CA THR A 31 3.64 4.46 21.63
C THR A 31 4.74 3.68 20.95
N VAL A 32 5.86 3.52 21.64
CA VAL A 32 6.99 2.73 21.16
C VAL A 32 7.28 1.59 22.14
N ASP A 33 7.54 0.40 21.60
CA ASP A 33 7.89 -0.77 22.41
C ASP A 33 9.41 -0.89 22.61
N ALA A 34 9.82 -1.93 23.35
CA ALA A 34 11.22 -2.18 23.67
C ALA A 34 12.12 -2.51 22.46
N THR A 35 11.54 -2.77 21.30
CA THR A 35 12.25 -3.01 20.03
C THR A 35 12.37 -1.76 19.17
N GLY A 36 11.74 -0.66 19.58
CA GLY A 36 11.66 0.57 18.81
C GLY A 36 10.49 0.62 17.82
N LEU A 37 9.61 -0.40 17.81
CA LEU A 37 8.43 -0.42 16.96
C LEU A 37 7.39 0.57 17.47
N ILE A 38 6.90 1.43 16.57
CA ILE A 38 5.87 2.43 16.87
C ILE A 38 4.50 1.84 16.55
N SER A 39 3.58 1.90 17.51
CA SER A 39 2.20 1.44 17.37
C SER A 39 1.21 2.52 17.78
N GLY A 40 -0.07 2.35 17.41
CA GLY A 40 -1.14 3.31 17.71
C GLY A 40 -1.15 4.54 16.80
N MET A 41 -0.42 4.53 15.69
CA MET A 41 -0.47 5.58 14.69
C MET A 41 -1.76 5.51 13.88
N THR A 42 -2.35 6.66 13.60
CA THR A 42 -3.40 6.78 12.59
C THR A 42 -2.77 6.74 11.21
N LEU A 43 -3.26 5.86 10.34
CA LEU A 43 -2.74 5.72 8.97
C LEU A 43 -2.89 7.03 8.19
N ASN A 44 -1.95 7.28 7.28
CA ASN A 44 -1.87 8.49 6.45
C ASN A 44 -1.76 9.81 7.24
N THR A 45 -1.43 9.75 8.52
CA THR A 45 -1.20 10.93 9.37
C THR A 45 0.29 11.13 9.60
N LEU A 46 0.78 12.34 9.39
CA LEU A 46 2.19 12.69 9.62
C LEU A 46 2.45 12.90 11.11
N TYR A 47 3.50 12.28 11.61
CA TYR A 47 3.96 12.37 12.99
C TYR A 47 5.41 12.82 13.05
N GLU A 48 5.75 13.41 14.18
CA GLU A 48 7.12 13.71 14.59
C GLU A 48 7.36 13.09 15.96
N VAL A 49 8.59 12.79 16.30
CA VAL A 49 8.96 12.25 17.61
C VAL A 49 10.14 13.01 18.19
N THR A 50 10.08 13.28 19.49
CA THR A 50 11.19 13.80 20.29
C THR A 50 11.63 12.78 21.32
N ALA A 51 12.90 12.78 21.65
CA ALA A 51 13.48 11.96 22.69
C ALA A 51 13.93 12.86 23.85
N SER A 52 13.64 12.47 25.08
CA SER A 52 14.05 13.24 26.27
C SER A 52 14.64 12.33 27.33
N ASN A 53 15.65 12.86 28.03
CA ASN A 53 16.10 12.34 29.30
C ASN A 53 15.53 13.20 30.44
N THR A 54 16.00 13.01 31.67
CA THR A 54 15.53 13.77 32.83
C THR A 54 15.86 15.28 32.76
N THR A 55 16.72 15.69 31.83
CA THR A 55 17.26 17.06 31.78
C THR A 55 16.99 17.79 30.46
N CYS A 56 17.05 17.08 29.31
CA CYS A 56 17.01 17.69 27.98
C CYS A 56 16.07 16.93 27.05
N THR A 57 15.54 17.66 26.07
CA THR A 57 14.72 17.11 24.98
C THR A 57 15.39 17.38 23.65
N SER A 58 15.42 16.38 22.76
CA SER A 58 15.95 16.52 21.40
C SER A 58 15.07 17.45 20.56
N VAL A 59 15.59 17.87 19.42
CA VAL A 59 14.76 18.43 18.35
C VAL A 59 13.85 17.32 17.81
N ALA A 60 12.75 17.73 17.15
CA ALA A 60 11.84 16.79 16.52
C ALA A 60 12.52 16.04 15.37
N SER A 61 12.14 14.79 15.17
CA SER A 61 12.53 14.02 13.99
C SER A 61 11.96 14.64 12.70
N ALA A 62 12.42 14.17 11.54
CA ALA A 62 11.69 14.37 10.30
C ALA A 62 10.29 13.74 10.41
N GLN A 63 9.35 14.26 9.64
CA GLN A 63 7.99 13.72 9.61
C GLN A 63 7.96 12.33 8.99
N PHE A 64 7.09 11.47 9.54
CA PHE A 64 6.88 10.10 9.06
C PHE A 64 5.41 9.72 9.20
N ASN A 65 4.97 8.72 8.45
CA ASN A 65 3.62 8.19 8.52
C ASN A 65 3.59 6.70 8.19
N ASN A 66 2.52 6.02 8.59
CA ASN A 66 2.19 4.68 8.12
C ASN A 66 1.13 4.79 7.04
N LEU A 67 1.38 4.14 5.90
CA LEU A 67 0.45 4.11 4.78
C LEU A 67 -0.45 2.88 4.90
N VAL A 68 -1.68 3.01 4.39
CA VAL A 68 -2.63 1.90 4.32
C VAL A 68 -2.13 0.79 3.40
N MET A 69 -2.56 -0.42 3.68
CA MET A 69 -2.34 -1.59 2.84
C MET A 69 -2.75 -1.32 1.39
N LEU A 70 -1.94 -1.76 0.44
CA LEU A 70 -2.25 -1.63 -0.97
C LEU A 70 -3.43 -2.51 -1.35
N VAL A 71 -4.27 -2.01 -2.27
CA VAL A 71 -5.44 -2.75 -2.74
C VAL A 71 -5.02 -3.74 -3.83
N THR A 72 -5.37 -5.00 -3.65
CA THR A 72 -5.21 -6.02 -4.69
C THR A 72 -6.27 -5.80 -5.78
N PRO A 73 -5.90 -5.77 -7.07
CA PRO A 73 -6.87 -5.65 -8.15
C PRO A 73 -7.89 -6.81 -8.14
N VAL A 74 -9.11 -6.50 -8.57
CA VAL A 74 -10.16 -7.50 -8.72
C VAL A 74 -9.81 -8.48 -9.84
N VAL A 75 -10.12 -9.76 -9.66
CA VAL A 75 -9.91 -10.79 -10.69
C VAL A 75 -10.70 -10.43 -11.94
N PRO A 76 -10.07 -10.42 -13.15
CA PRO A 76 -10.78 -10.16 -14.39
C PRO A 76 -11.87 -11.21 -14.66
N THR A 77 -13.01 -10.77 -15.13
CA THR A 77 -14.08 -11.63 -15.64
C THR A 77 -14.15 -11.51 -17.15
N VAL A 78 -14.30 -12.64 -17.83
CA VAL A 78 -14.25 -12.72 -19.28
C VAL A 78 -15.56 -13.30 -19.80
N SER A 79 -16.15 -12.66 -20.81
CA SER A 79 -17.22 -13.22 -21.61
C SER A 79 -16.70 -13.55 -23.01
N VAL A 80 -17.22 -14.64 -23.59
CA VAL A 80 -16.87 -15.07 -24.94
C VAL A 80 -18.09 -14.92 -25.83
N THR A 81 -17.92 -14.22 -26.96
CA THR A 81 -18.96 -14.08 -27.97
C THR A 81 -18.80 -15.15 -29.03
N PRO A 82 -19.80 -16.02 -29.25
CA PRO A 82 -19.75 -17.06 -30.28
C PRO A 82 -19.59 -16.48 -31.69
N PRO A 83 -18.96 -17.22 -32.62
CA PRO A 83 -18.84 -16.79 -34.00
C PRO A 83 -20.23 -16.75 -34.67
N THR A 84 -20.32 -15.86 -35.65
CA THR A 84 -21.47 -15.75 -36.55
C THR A 84 -21.00 -15.97 -37.99
N CYS A 85 -21.93 -15.97 -38.96
CA CYS A 85 -21.55 -16.00 -40.39
C CYS A 85 -20.80 -14.75 -40.83
N ALA A 86 -20.79 -13.68 -40.01
CA ALA A 86 -20.17 -12.40 -40.32
C ALA A 86 -18.92 -12.10 -39.45
N ALA A 87 -18.68 -12.83 -38.36
CA ALA A 87 -17.60 -12.55 -37.42
C ALA A 87 -17.08 -13.80 -36.73
N ASN A 88 -15.78 -13.80 -36.40
CA ASN A 88 -15.11 -14.81 -35.60
C ASN A 88 -15.44 -14.68 -34.11
N TRP A 89 -15.01 -15.67 -33.29
CA TRP A 89 -15.02 -15.57 -31.85
C TRP A 89 -14.18 -14.37 -31.36
N PHE A 90 -14.69 -13.72 -30.34
CA PHE A 90 -13.90 -12.75 -29.57
C PHE A 90 -14.25 -12.85 -28.08
N ALA A 91 -13.34 -12.41 -27.24
CA ALA A 91 -13.51 -12.37 -25.79
C ALA A 91 -13.45 -10.94 -25.29
N THR A 92 -14.17 -10.66 -24.22
CA THR A 92 -14.20 -9.34 -23.61
C THR A 92 -13.99 -9.44 -22.10
N ILE A 93 -13.12 -8.61 -21.54
CA ILE A 93 -12.99 -8.47 -20.09
C ILE A 93 -14.15 -7.57 -19.65
N THR A 94 -15.12 -8.16 -18.96
CA THR A 94 -16.37 -7.47 -18.60
C THR A 94 -16.19 -6.44 -17.49
N ASN A 95 -15.16 -6.60 -16.68
CA ASN A 95 -14.77 -5.64 -15.63
C ASN A 95 -13.46 -4.93 -15.99
N TYR A 96 -13.24 -4.61 -17.27
CA TYR A 96 -12.03 -3.93 -17.73
C TYR A 96 -11.84 -2.59 -17.02
N ASP A 97 -10.61 -2.35 -16.54
CA ASP A 97 -10.19 -1.10 -15.93
C ASP A 97 -8.88 -0.64 -16.60
N PRO A 98 -8.86 0.54 -17.25
CA PRO A 98 -7.66 1.03 -17.95
C PRO A 98 -6.49 1.34 -17.02
N ALA A 99 -6.71 1.44 -15.72
CA ALA A 99 -5.64 1.63 -14.72
C ALA A 99 -4.89 0.35 -14.38
N ILE A 100 -5.39 -0.81 -14.81
CA ILE A 100 -4.81 -2.14 -14.50
C ILE A 100 -4.10 -2.69 -15.72
N THR A 101 -2.93 -3.30 -15.49
CA THR A 101 -2.21 -4.05 -16.53
C THR A 101 -2.68 -5.50 -16.55
N TYR A 102 -3.10 -5.97 -17.72
CA TYR A 102 -3.56 -7.36 -17.93
C TYR A 102 -2.47 -8.19 -18.57
N VAL A 103 -2.20 -9.36 -18.00
CA VAL A 103 -1.21 -10.32 -18.52
C VAL A 103 -1.93 -11.62 -18.86
N PHE A 104 -1.65 -12.15 -20.06
CA PHE A 104 -2.26 -13.39 -20.56
C PHE A 104 -1.29 -14.57 -20.48
N THR A 105 -1.83 -15.73 -20.17
CA THR A 105 -1.10 -16.99 -20.19
C THR A 105 -1.88 -18.02 -21.03
N PRO A 106 -1.33 -18.52 -22.12
CA PRO A 106 -0.01 -18.17 -22.71
C PRO A 106 0.02 -16.73 -23.22
N ALA A 107 1.24 -16.20 -23.32
CA ALA A 107 1.45 -14.84 -23.83
C ALA A 107 1.07 -14.74 -25.31
N GLY A 108 0.66 -13.55 -25.73
CA GLY A 108 0.29 -13.26 -27.12
C GLY A 108 -0.92 -12.36 -27.23
N PRO A 109 -2.05 -12.68 -26.57
CA PRO A 109 -3.22 -11.81 -26.60
C PRO A 109 -2.95 -10.41 -26.06
N THR A 110 -3.69 -9.45 -26.59
CA THR A 110 -3.72 -8.06 -26.10
C THR A 110 -5.16 -7.67 -25.81
N VAL A 111 -5.33 -6.64 -24.98
CA VAL A 111 -6.65 -6.07 -24.68
C VAL A 111 -6.67 -4.60 -25.11
N ASP A 112 -7.73 -4.19 -25.77
CA ASP A 112 -7.91 -2.80 -26.18
C ASP A 112 -8.60 -1.95 -25.09
N ALA A 113 -8.76 -0.65 -25.36
CA ALA A 113 -9.38 0.29 -24.43
C ALA A 113 -10.87 0.03 -24.14
N SER A 114 -11.50 -0.90 -24.86
CA SER A 114 -12.88 -1.34 -24.65
C SER A 114 -12.96 -2.68 -23.88
N GLY A 115 -11.81 -3.25 -23.51
CA GLY A 115 -11.72 -4.56 -22.86
C GLY A 115 -11.80 -5.75 -23.81
N ILE A 116 -11.74 -5.52 -25.13
CA ILE A 116 -11.78 -6.60 -26.14
C ILE A 116 -10.40 -7.24 -26.23
N VAL A 117 -10.37 -8.56 -26.13
CA VAL A 117 -9.16 -9.38 -26.21
C VAL A 117 -8.99 -9.88 -27.65
N SER A 118 -7.82 -9.65 -28.22
CA SER A 118 -7.47 -10.06 -29.58
C SER A 118 -6.09 -10.75 -29.66
#